data_132c47bea9b788e9fa5c56635f4b9419
#
_entry.id   132c47bea9b788e9fa5c56635f4b9419
#
_cell.length_a   1.000
_cell.length_b   1.000
_cell.length_c   1.000
_cell.angle_alpha   90.00
_cell.angle_beta   90.00
_cell.angle_gamma   90.00
#
_symmetry.space_group_name_H-M   'P 1'
#
loop_
_entity.id
_entity.type
_entity.pdbx_description
1 polymer ?
#
loop_
_entity_poly.entity_id
_entity_poly.type
_entity_poly.pdbx_seq_one_letter_code
_entity_poly.pdbx_strand_id
1 'polypeptide(L)'
;VDLEGQDWALFTLRILLVLALSDISLRLVELPIRSGAVAYWLKGMKYRTPDVRKKQKALIISSTSFFLLLSATVSLNAIVEIYNKNKEVIQSIKDAERPLAPQITTDNPGLWVTGDSVILGIRHELENTHPIALINARVGRQAPELLDVMSHDLVNVQNSPVIFNLGNNNALTREQVVAIFEVVKSAPKVIVVNTAVPRPWKEANNDLIEEVATSYPNSAIIRWDLISQGHPEYFAPDGVHLVPAGVRAYVA
;
A
#
# COMPACT_ATOMS: atom_id res chain seq x y z
N VAL A 1 -8.23 -7.28 -14.44
CA VAL A 1 -9.50 -6.92 -13.80
C VAL A 1 -10.50 -7.98 -14.21
N ASP A 2 -10.84 -8.88 -13.29
CA ASP A 2 -11.88 -9.88 -13.49
C ASP A 2 -13.23 -9.17 -13.57
N LEU A 3 -13.76 -9.01 -14.76
CA LEU A 3 -15.04 -8.37 -15.03
C LEU A 3 -16.24 -9.31 -14.71
N GLU A 4 -15.99 -10.55 -14.36
CA GLU A 4 -17.06 -11.55 -14.10
C GLU A 4 -17.73 -11.41 -12.71
N GLY A 5 -17.20 -10.60 -11.80
CA GLY A 5 -17.81 -10.34 -10.49
C GLY A 5 -18.43 -8.95 -10.32
N GLN A 6 -18.40 -8.11 -11.34
CA GLN A 6 -18.91 -6.76 -11.24
C GLN A 6 -20.43 -6.74 -11.47
N ASP A 7 -21.18 -6.45 -10.41
CA ASP A 7 -22.63 -6.27 -10.51
C ASP A 7 -22.92 -4.98 -11.31
N TRP A 8 -23.13 -5.15 -12.62
CA TRP A 8 -23.44 -4.07 -13.56
C TRP A 8 -24.67 -3.26 -13.17
N ALA A 9 -25.63 -3.88 -12.48
CA ALA A 9 -26.79 -3.18 -11.96
C ALA A 9 -26.41 -2.20 -10.85
N LEU A 10 -25.54 -2.62 -9.93
CA LEU A 10 -24.99 -1.76 -8.87
C LEU A 10 -24.12 -0.64 -9.43
N PHE A 11 -23.30 -0.94 -10.43
CA PHE A 11 -22.48 0.06 -11.11
C PHE A 11 -23.35 1.13 -11.80
N THR A 12 -24.33 0.69 -12.59
CA THR A 12 -25.27 1.56 -13.28
C THR A 12 -26.06 2.41 -12.29
N LEU A 13 -26.56 1.80 -11.19
CA LEU A 13 -27.27 2.53 -10.14
C LEU A 13 -26.39 3.63 -9.50
N ARG A 14 -25.12 3.36 -9.24
CA ARG A 14 -24.16 4.34 -8.71
C ARG A 14 -23.98 5.52 -9.67
N ILE A 15 -23.80 5.24 -10.97
CA ILE A 15 -23.67 6.29 -11.99
C ILE A 15 -24.92 7.14 -12.05
N LEU A 16 -26.11 6.53 -12.11
CA LEU A 16 -27.38 7.25 -12.12
C LEU A 16 -27.56 8.12 -10.87
N LEU A 17 -27.19 7.61 -9.70
CA LEU A 17 -27.25 8.35 -8.45
C LEU A 17 -26.32 9.57 -8.48
N VAL A 18 -25.08 9.41 -8.95
CA VAL A 18 -24.11 10.51 -9.08
C VAL A 18 -24.63 11.58 -10.04
N LEU A 19 -25.15 11.18 -11.19
CA LEU A 19 -25.73 12.12 -12.16
C LEU A 19 -26.94 12.87 -11.59
N ALA A 20 -27.84 12.17 -10.90
CA ALA A 20 -28.99 12.79 -10.26
C ALA A 20 -28.57 13.78 -9.17
N LEU A 21 -27.62 13.42 -8.32
CA LEU A 21 -27.09 14.31 -7.28
C LEU A 21 -26.36 15.52 -7.87
N SER A 22 -25.64 15.33 -8.98
CA SER A 22 -24.97 16.43 -9.70
C SER A 22 -25.98 17.41 -10.28
N ASP A 23 -27.07 16.93 -10.93
CA ASP A 23 -28.11 17.79 -11.46
C ASP A 23 -28.89 18.55 -10.35
N ILE A 24 -29.18 17.86 -9.25
CA ILE A 24 -29.81 18.48 -8.07
C ILE A 24 -28.87 19.56 -7.50
N SER A 25 -27.60 19.28 -7.35
CA SER A 25 -26.60 20.24 -6.85
C SER A 25 -26.50 21.45 -7.78
N LEU A 26 -26.42 21.21 -9.08
CA LEU A 26 -26.38 22.28 -10.08
C LEU A 26 -27.60 23.21 -9.96
N ARG A 27 -28.82 22.65 -9.93
CA ARG A 27 -30.07 23.45 -9.93
C ARG A 27 -30.36 24.13 -8.60
N LEU A 28 -30.14 23.45 -7.49
CA LEU A 28 -30.53 23.96 -6.18
C LEU A 28 -29.43 24.77 -5.49
N VAL A 29 -28.16 24.58 -5.86
CA VAL A 29 -27.02 25.24 -5.22
C VAL A 29 -26.26 26.13 -6.19
N GLU A 30 -25.74 25.56 -7.28
CA GLU A 30 -24.82 26.28 -8.14
C GLU A 30 -25.49 27.39 -8.92
N LEU A 31 -26.60 27.13 -9.61
CA LEU A 31 -27.34 28.14 -10.40
C LEU A 31 -27.86 29.29 -9.54
N PRO A 32 -28.46 29.08 -8.34
CA PRO A 32 -28.86 30.19 -7.48
C PRO A 32 -27.68 31.04 -6.97
N ILE A 33 -26.54 30.43 -6.73
CA ILE A 33 -25.31 31.16 -6.33
C ILE A 33 -24.78 31.98 -7.51
N ARG A 34 -24.62 31.36 -8.67
CA ARG A 34 -24.08 32.01 -9.90
C ARG A 34 -25.00 33.12 -10.43
N SER A 35 -26.31 32.95 -10.34
CA SER A 35 -27.27 33.99 -10.71
C SER A 35 -27.36 35.17 -9.74
N GLY A 36 -26.65 35.09 -8.60
CA GLY A 36 -26.68 36.09 -7.53
C GLY A 36 -27.98 36.08 -6.70
N ALA A 37 -28.86 35.09 -6.91
CA ALA A 37 -30.15 35.01 -6.19
C ALA A 37 -29.92 34.88 -4.66
N VAL A 38 -28.90 34.10 -4.25
CA VAL A 38 -28.54 33.98 -2.83
C VAL A 38 -28.03 35.30 -2.25
N ALA A 39 -27.20 36.03 -3.01
CA ALA A 39 -26.70 37.33 -2.58
C ALA A 39 -27.81 38.36 -2.47
N TYR A 40 -28.74 38.38 -3.44
CA TYR A 40 -29.90 39.22 -3.41
C TYR A 40 -30.83 38.90 -2.23
N TRP A 41 -31.08 37.62 -1.99
CA TRP A 41 -31.89 37.14 -0.87
C TRP A 41 -31.28 37.52 0.51
N LEU A 42 -29.96 37.38 0.66
CA LEU A 42 -29.21 37.79 1.86
C LEU A 42 -29.27 39.31 2.09
N LYS A 43 -29.08 40.10 1.02
CA LYS A 43 -29.24 41.57 1.10
C LYS A 43 -30.65 41.98 1.51
N GLY A 44 -31.68 41.27 1.04
CA GLY A 44 -33.07 41.49 1.40
C GLY A 44 -33.41 41.19 2.87
N MET A 45 -32.58 40.39 3.58
CA MET A 45 -32.86 40.03 4.97
C MET A 45 -32.96 41.22 5.93
N LYS A 46 -32.23 42.31 5.68
CA LYS A 46 -32.27 43.52 6.51
C LYS A 46 -33.61 44.23 6.50
N TYR A 47 -34.41 44.06 5.46
CA TYR A 47 -35.73 44.70 5.29
C TYR A 47 -36.90 43.85 5.78
N ARG A 48 -36.64 42.61 6.26
CA ARG A 48 -37.67 41.71 6.78
C ARG A 48 -37.98 42.01 8.24
N THR A 49 -39.19 41.64 8.66
CA THR A 49 -39.57 41.74 10.07
C THR A 49 -38.63 40.95 10.98
N PRO A 50 -38.43 41.35 12.24
CA PRO A 50 -37.51 40.68 13.17
C PRO A 50 -37.76 39.18 13.30
N ASP A 51 -39.02 38.76 13.37
CA ASP A 51 -39.42 37.36 13.52
C ASP A 51 -39.08 36.52 12.28
N VAL A 52 -39.33 37.03 11.08
CA VAL A 52 -38.99 36.36 9.82
C VAL A 52 -37.47 36.25 9.69
N ARG A 53 -36.74 37.30 10.05
CA ARG A 53 -35.26 37.29 10.05
C ARG A 53 -34.69 36.26 11.00
N LYS A 54 -35.24 36.15 12.22
CA LYS A 54 -34.83 35.16 13.21
C LYS A 54 -35.02 33.73 12.72
N LYS A 55 -36.22 33.44 12.16
CA LYS A 55 -36.52 32.09 11.60
C LYS A 55 -35.58 31.72 10.43
N GLN A 56 -35.31 32.66 9.54
CA GLN A 56 -34.43 32.42 8.39
C GLN A 56 -32.96 32.25 8.78
N LYS A 57 -32.46 33.02 9.74
CA LYS A 57 -31.12 32.80 10.31
C LYS A 57 -31.02 31.44 10.97
N ALA A 58 -32.02 31.04 11.76
CA ALA A 58 -32.05 29.71 12.39
C ALA A 58 -32.04 28.59 11.33
N LEU A 59 -32.82 28.74 10.24
CA LEU A 59 -32.84 27.75 9.15
C LEU A 59 -31.48 27.66 8.45
N ILE A 60 -30.83 28.78 8.15
CA ILE A 60 -29.47 28.75 7.56
C ILE A 60 -28.49 28.04 8.48
N ILE A 61 -28.45 28.44 9.76
CA ILE A 61 -27.54 27.85 10.73
C ILE A 61 -27.79 26.34 10.86
N SER A 62 -29.05 25.92 11.02
CA SER A 62 -29.37 24.50 11.18
C SER A 62 -29.05 23.66 9.95
N SER A 63 -29.36 24.15 8.73
CA SER A 63 -28.99 23.42 7.50
C SER A 63 -27.48 23.37 7.30
N THR A 64 -26.75 24.47 7.51
CA THR A 64 -25.29 24.46 7.41
C THR A 64 -24.66 23.50 8.43
N SER A 65 -25.12 23.53 9.68
CA SER A 65 -24.66 22.61 10.72
C SER A 65 -24.96 21.15 10.38
N PHE A 66 -26.15 20.86 9.82
CA PHE A 66 -26.51 19.52 9.38
C PHE A 66 -25.59 19.00 8.29
N PHE A 67 -25.30 19.80 7.26
CA PHE A 67 -24.39 19.39 6.18
C PHE A 67 -22.95 19.22 6.66
N LEU A 68 -22.48 20.08 7.56
CA LEU A 68 -21.14 19.93 8.17
C LEU A 68 -21.03 18.66 9.00
N LEU A 69 -22.04 18.36 9.82
CA LEU A 69 -22.08 17.13 10.62
C LEU A 69 -22.13 15.88 9.71
N LEU A 70 -22.96 15.89 8.69
CA LEU A 70 -23.06 14.79 7.74
C LEU A 70 -21.72 14.55 7.01
N SER A 71 -21.09 15.61 6.52
CA SER A 71 -19.77 15.53 5.89
C SER A 71 -18.70 14.99 6.84
N ALA A 72 -18.66 15.49 8.09
CA ALA A 72 -17.75 15.01 9.10
C ALA A 72 -17.97 13.52 9.44
N THR A 73 -19.22 13.08 9.53
CA THR A 73 -19.56 11.68 9.81
C THR A 73 -19.11 10.75 8.69
N VAL A 74 -19.37 11.11 7.43
CA VAL A 74 -18.93 10.33 6.25
C VAL A 74 -17.41 10.24 6.19
N SER A 75 -16.73 11.38 6.38
CA SER A 75 -15.25 11.41 6.38
C SER A 75 -14.65 10.57 7.51
N LEU A 76 -15.23 10.65 8.72
CA LEU A 76 -14.75 9.89 9.87
C LEU A 76 -14.93 8.37 9.65
N ASN A 77 -16.08 7.94 9.11
CA ASN A 77 -16.31 6.53 8.80
C ASN A 77 -15.30 6.00 7.77
N ALA A 78 -15.01 6.78 6.71
CA ALA A 78 -14.01 6.39 5.72
C ALA A 78 -12.61 6.25 6.33
N ILE A 79 -12.21 7.19 7.20
CA ILE A 79 -10.92 7.14 7.91
C ILE A 79 -10.84 5.91 8.83
N VAL A 80 -11.91 5.62 9.58
CA VAL A 80 -11.97 4.46 10.48
C VAL A 80 -11.90 3.14 9.68
N GLU A 81 -12.57 3.05 8.54
CA GLU A 81 -12.50 1.86 7.68
C GLU A 81 -11.08 1.63 7.15
N ILE A 82 -10.42 2.67 6.65
CA ILE A 82 -9.02 2.60 6.19
C ILE A 82 -8.10 2.17 7.33
N TYR A 83 -8.27 2.76 8.51
CA TYR A 83 -7.48 2.41 9.69
C TYR A 83 -7.65 0.94 10.10
N ASN A 84 -8.88 0.43 10.13
CA ASN A 84 -9.16 -0.95 10.49
C ASN A 84 -8.57 -1.94 9.47
N LYS A 85 -8.72 -1.68 8.16
CA LYS A 85 -8.09 -2.50 7.11
C LYS A 85 -6.57 -2.57 7.24
N ASN A 86 -5.92 -1.42 7.47
CA ASN A 86 -4.49 -1.38 7.70
C ASN A 86 -4.08 -2.18 8.95
N LYS A 87 -4.84 -2.06 10.04
CA LYS A 87 -4.58 -2.78 11.27
C LYS A 87 -4.68 -4.30 11.08
N GLU A 88 -5.69 -4.79 10.35
CA GLU A 88 -5.85 -6.22 10.05
C GLU A 88 -4.67 -6.76 9.23
N VAL A 89 -4.23 -6.04 8.20
CA VAL A 89 -3.07 -6.41 7.39
C VAL A 89 -1.79 -6.45 8.24
N ILE A 90 -1.54 -5.42 9.04
CA ILE A 90 -0.37 -5.38 9.93
C ILE A 90 -0.41 -6.51 10.96
N GLN A 91 -1.59 -6.84 11.50
CA GLN A 91 -1.73 -7.93 12.46
C GLN A 91 -1.45 -9.29 11.81
N SER A 92 -2.00 -9.55 10.61
CA SER A 92 -1.73 -10.79 9.88
C SER A 92 -0.24 -10.97 9.56
N ILE A 93 0.44 -9.87 9.22
CA ILE A 93 1.89 -9.87 8.98
C ILE A 93 2.66 -10.19 10.28
N LYS A 94 2.28 -9.59 11.41
CA LYS A 94 2.89 -9.89 12.72
C LYS A 94 2.68 -11.34 13.15
N ASP A 95 1.50 -11.88 12.90
CA ASP A 95 1.20 -13.28 13.23
C ASP A 95 2.03 -14.26 12.38
N ALA A 96 2.50 -13.83 11.20
CA ALA A 96 3.40 -14.58 10.33
C ALA A 96 4.89 -14.52 10.77
N GLU A 97 5.27 -13.71 11.75
CA GLU A 97 6.67 -13.56 12.21
C GLU A 97 7.27 -14.81 12.90
N ARG A 98 6.48 -15.89 13.06
CA ARG A 98 7.02 -17.12 13.68
C ARG A 98 8.12 -17.72 12.80
N PRO A 99 9.33 -17.94 13.36
CA PRO A 99 10.39 -18.61 12.61
C PRO A 99 9.92 -20.00 12.17
N LEU A 100 10.12 -20.34 10.90
CA LEU A 100 10.01 -21.73 10.47
C LEU A 100 11.31 -22.48 10.83
N ALA A 101 11.15 -23.71 11.30
CA ALA A 101 12.29 -24.61 11.40
C ALA A 101 12.81 -24.88 9.97
N PRO A 102 14.14 -24.85 9.74
CA PRO A 102 14.74 -25.12 8.44
C PRO A 102 14.31 -26.51 7.94
N GLN A 103 13.67 -26.57 6.79
CA GLN A 103 13.41 -27.84 6.09
C GLN A 103 14.52 -28.05 5.05
N ILE A 104 15.70 -28.48 5.51
CA ILE A 104 16.83 -28.73 4.63
C ILE A 104 16.83 -30.20 4.25
N THR A 105 16.71 -30.51 2.96
CA THR A 105 17.09 -31.78 2.38
C THR A 105 18.36 -31.59 1.54
N THR A 106 19.29 -32.54 1.58
CA THR A 106 20.61 -32.45 0.95
C THR A 106 20.59 -32.34 -0.59
N ASP A 107 19.48 -32.69 -1.24
CA ASP A 107 19.37 -32.76 -2.71
C ASP A 107 18.64 -31.56 -3.34
N ASN A 108 17.95 -30.75 -2.54
CA ASN A 108 17.35 -29.48 -2.98
C ASN A 108 17.48 -28.48 -1.86
N PRO A 109 18.45 -27.55 -1.94
CA PRO A 109 18.73 -26.63 -0.86
C PRO A 109 17.59 -25.65 -0.58
N GLY A 110 16.55 -25.60 -1.42
CA GLY A 110 15.44 -24.65 -1.27
C GLY A 110 15.86 -23.19 -1.38
N LEU A 111 14.90 -22.31 -1.32
CA LEU A 111 15.13 -20.87 -1.37
C LEU A 111 15.46 -20.33 0.03
N TRP A 112 16.48 -19.50 0.12
CA TRP A 112 16.70 -18.62 1.26
C TRP A 112 16.03 -17.27 0.98
N VAL A 113 15.01 -16.93 1.76
CA VAL A 113 14.23 -15.69 1.56
C VAL A 113 14.36 -14.82 2.80
N THR A 114 14.73 -13.57 2.61
CA THR A 114 14.90 -12.62 3.71
C THR A 114 14.43 -11.21 3.35
N GLY A 115 14.01 -10.43 4.33
CA GLY A 115 13.54 -9.06 4.09
C GLY A 115 12.67 -8.51 5.21
N ASP A 116 11.74 -7.67 4.82
CA ASP A 116 10.87 -6.93 5.74
C ASP A 116 9.42 -7.47 5.78
N SER A 117 8.46 -6.60 6.11
CA SER A 117 7.05 -6.95 6.22
C SER A 117 6.41 -7.42 4.91
N VAL A 118 6.97 -7.03 3.74
CA VAL A 118 6.46 -7.50 2.45
C VAL A 118 6.75 -8.99 2.28
N ILE A 119 7.98 -9.43 2.62
CA ILE A 119 8.33 -10.86 2.62
C ILE A 119 7.48 -11.64 3.62
N LEU A 120 7.21 -11.08 4.81
CA LEU A 120 6.29 -11.72 5.76
C LEU A 120 4.89 -11.91 5.16
N GLY A 121 4.38 -10.90 4.46
CA GLY A 121 3.06 -10.95 3.85
C GLY A 121 2.90 -11.98 2.73
N ILE A 122 3.98 -12.33 2.03
CA ILE A 122 3.98 -13.34 0.96
C ILE A 122 4.42 -14.73 1.43
N ARG A 123 4.83 -14.87 2.68
CA ARG A 123 5.43 -16.09 3.23
C ARG A 123 4.62 -17.35 2.93
N HIS A 124 3.33 -17.32 3.24
CA HIS A 124 2.45 -18.48 3.05
C HIS A 124 2.36 -18.93 1.59
N GLU A 125 2.26 -17.99 0.67
CA GLU A 125 2.23 -18.28 -0.77
C GLU A 125 3.57 -18.86 -1.25
N LEU A 126 4.69 -18.32 -0.79
CA LEU A 126 6.02 -18.86 -1.07
C LEU A 126 6.18 -20.30 -0.58
N GLU A 127 5.76 -20.59 0.66
CA GLU A 127 5.83 -21.93 1.26
C GLU A 127 4.97 -22.95 0.49
N ASN A 128 3.87 -22.52 -0.09
CA ASN A 128 2.98 -23.38 -0.85
C ASN A 128 3.46 -23.63 -2.28
N THR A 129 4.29 -22.76 -2.83
CA THR A 129 4.68 -22.79 -4.25
C THR A 129 6.14 -23.19 -4.48
N HIS A 130 6.99 -23.02 -3.49
CA HIS A 130 8.44 -23.22 -3.61
C HIS A 130 9.03 -24.00 -2.42
N PRO A 131 10.05 -24.84 -2.64
CA PRO A 131 10.82 -25.43 -1.55
C PRO A 131 11.61 -24.31 -0.84
N ILE A 132 11.43 -24.18 0.46
CA ILE A 132 12.05 -23.14 1.28
C ILE A 132 13.12 -23.73 2.19
N ALA A 133 14.34 -23.21 2.11
CA ALA A 133 15.42 -23.51 3.06
C ALA A 133 15.26 -22.68 4.34
N LEU A 134 15.02 -21.38 4.19
CA LEU A 134 14.85 -20.46 5.31
C LEU A 134 14.04 -19.23 4.86
N ILE A 135 13.08 -18.81 5.67
CA ILE A 135 12.50 -17.46 5.58
C ILE A 135 12.83 -16.72 6.87
N ASN A 136 13.54 -15.60 6.75
CA ASN A 136 13.85 -14.70 7.85
C ASN A 136 13.43 -13.27 7.50
N ALA A 137 12.24 -12.89 7.92
CA ALA A 137 11.67 -11.57 7.64
C ALA A 137 11.09 -10.96 8.91
N ARG A 138 11.08 -9.62 9.00
CA ARG A 138 10.58 -8.87 10.16
C ARG A 138 9.95 -7.56 9.75
N VAL A 139 8.87 -7.16 10.43
CA VAL A 139 8.23 -5.84 10.21
C VAL A 139 9.24 -4.71 10.45
N GLY A 140 9.30 -3.78 9.49
CA GLY A 140 10.10 -2.57 9.60
C GLY A 140 11.62 -2.78 9.49
N ARG A 141 12.09 -3.98 9.06
CA ARG A 141 13.53 -4.26 8.91
C ARG A 141 14.19 -3.27 7.96
N GLN A 142 15.31 -2.71 8.38
CA GLN A 142 16.14 -1.79 7.61
C GLN A 142 17.44 -2.47 7.16
N ALA A 143 18.17 -1.82 6.24
CA ALA A 143 19.38 -2.39 5.65
C ALA A 143 20.46 -2.86 6.65
N PRO A 144 20.79 -2.14 7.74
CA PRO A 144 21.76 -2.61 8.71
C PRO A 144 21.34 -3.92 9.40
N GLU A 145 20.05 -4.05 9.76
CA GLU A 145 19.52 -5.26 10.37
C GLU A 145 19.43 -6.42 9.39
N LEU A 146 19.12 -6.11 8.10
CA LEU A 146 19.13 -7.12 7.04
C LEU A 146 20.55 -7.68 6.86
N LEU A 147 21.56 -6.83 6.81
CA LEU A 147 22.97 -7.22 6.73
C LEU A 147 23.39 -8.14 7.87
N ASP A 148 23.02 -7.78 9.10
CA ASP A 148 23.32 -8.57 10.31
C ASP A 148 22.68 -9.96 10.23
N VAL A 149 21.39 -10.04 9.94
CA VAL A 149 20.65 -11.29 9.81
C VAL A 149 21.20 -12.15 8.68
N MET A 150 21.46 -11.58 7.50
CA MET A 150 22.01 -12.34 6.38
C MET A 150 23.38 -12.92 6.69
N SER A 151 24.22 -12.19 7.42
CA SER A 151 25.53 -12.66 7.85
C SER A 151 25.45 -13.86 8.80
N HIS A 152 24.46 -13.88 9.70
CA HIS A 152 24.21 -15.00 10.60
C HIS A 152 23.57 -16.20 9.90
N ASP A 153 22.60 -15.96 9.02
CA ASP A 153 21.85 -17.01 8.35
C ASP A 153 22.68 -17.75 7.30
N LEU A 154 23.66 -17.08 6.68
CA LEU A 154 24.51 -17.61 5.61
C LEU A 154 25.12 -18.98 5.95
N VAL A 155 25.52 -19.19 7.20
CA VAL A 155 26.13 -20.45 7.66
C VAL A 155 25.19 -21.65 7.45
N ASN A 156 23.89 -21.43 7.53
CA ASN A 156 22.87 -22.47 7.46
C ASN A 156 22.33 -22.69 6.03
N VAL A 157 22.64 -21.78 5.08
CA VAL A 157 22.00 -21.75 3.75
C VAL A 157 23.00 -21.52 2.62
N GLN A 158 24.26 -21.90 2.81
CA GLN A 158 25.40 -21.61 1.90
C GLN A 158 25.18 -21.98 0.43
N ASN A 159 24.41 -23.02 0.15
CA ASN A 159 24.14 -23.51 -1.20
C ASN A 159 22.75 -23.13 -1.73
N SER A 160 22.00 -22.31 -1.00
CA SER A 160 20.65 -21.89 -1.39
C SER A 160 20.69 -20.67 -2.30
N PRO A 161 19.88 -20.63 -3.35
CA PRO A 161 19.56 -19.37 -4.00
C PRO A 161 18.93 -18.41 -2.99
N VAL A 162 19.33 -17.15 -3.01
CA VAL A 162 18.82 -16.14 -2.07
C VAL A 162 17.88 -15.16 -2.79
N ILE A 163 16.76 -14.87 -2.14
CA ILE A 163 15.82 -13.81 -2.55
C ILE A 163 15.70 -12.84 -1.36
N PHE A 164 15.86 -11.57 -1.62
CA PHE A 164 15.62 -10.54 -0.61
C PHE A 164 14.99 -9.28 -1.19
N ASN A 165 14.21 -8.58 -0.36
CA ASN A 165 13.75 -7.24 -0.66
C ASN A 165 14.53 -6.22 0.17
N LEU A 166 14.67 -5.01 -0.38
CA LEU A 166 15.47 -3.95 0.22
C LEU A 166 14.89 -2.57 -0.13
N GLY A 167 14.92 -1.64 0.82
CA GLY A 167 14.61 -0.23 0.57
C GLY A 167 13.17 0.21 0.83
N ASN A 168 12.28 -0.66 1.32
CA ASN A 168 10.91 -0.26 1.63
C ASN A 168 10.82 0.70 2.83
N ASN A 169 11.68 0.53 3.84
CA ASN A 169 11.53 1.19 5.15
C ASN A 169 12.40 2.42 5.36
N ASN A 170 13.42 2.65 4.53
CA ASN A 170 14.32 3.80 4.63
C ASN A 170 15.08 4.08 3.33
N ALA A 171 15.70 5.27 3.25
CA ALA A 171 16.69 5.56 2.22
C ALA A 171 17.94 4.69 2.44
N LEU A 172 18.50 4.20 1.34
CA LEU A 172 19.69 3.35 1.34
C LEU A 172 20.95 4.17 1.08
N THR A 173 22.08 3.68 1.60
CA THR A 173 23.40 4.14 1.17
C THR A 173 24.08 3.07 0.31
N ARG A 174 25.04 3.50 -0.53
CA ARG A 174 25.80 2.60 -1.39
C ARG A 174 26.52 1.53 -0.57
N GLU A 175 27.12 1.93 0.54
CA GLU A 175 27.87 1.06 1.44
C GLU A 175 26.97 -0.05 2.01
N GLN A 176 25.72 0.28 2.37
CA GLN A 176 24.76 -0.71 2.87
C GLN A 176 24.40 -1.74 1.79
N VAL A 177 24.11 -1.28 0.57
CA VAL A 177 23.73 -2.18 -0.53
C VAL A 177 24.91 -3.07 -0.92
N VAL A 178 26.11 -2.51 -1.08
CA VAL A 178 27.33 -3.27 -1.37
C VAL A 178 27.61 -4.30 -0.27
N ALA A 179 27.52 -3.93 1.00
CA ALA A 179 27.76 -4.84 2.11
C ALA A 179 26.81 -6.04 2.10
N ILE A 180 25.51 -5.83 1.77
CA ILE A 180 24.53 -6.90 1.65
C ILE A 180 24.91 -7.85 0.50
N PHE A 181 25.25 -7.32 -0.68
CA PHE A 181 25.65 -8.14 -1.82
C PHE A 181 26.96 -8.90 -1.56
N GLU A 182 27.91 -8.33 -0.82
CA GLU A 182 29.14 -9.01 -0.42
C GLU A 182 28.89 -10.25 0.45
N VAL A 183 27.88 -10.22 1.34
CA VAL A 183 27.49 -11.38 2.15
C VAL A 183 27.03 -12.54 1.25
N VAL A 184 26.28 -12.26 0.20
CA VAL A 184 25.64 -13.28 -0.64
C VAL A 184 26.33 -13.52 -1.98
N LYS A 185 27.49 -12.92 -2.21
CA LYS A 185 28.22 -13.03 -3.51
C LYS A 185 28.58 -14.46 -3.92
N SER A 186 28.71 -15.38 -2.95
CA SER A 186 28.98 -16.80 -3.20
C SER A 186 27.74 -17.66 -3.36
N ALA A 187 26.54 -17.11 -3.18
CA ALA A 187 25.29 -17.85 -3.40
C ALA A 187 25.17 -18.27 -4.88
N PRO A 188 24.57 -19.43 -5.17
CA PRO A 188 24.42 -19.89 -6.55
C PRO A 188 23.59 -18.95 -7.41
N LYS A 189 22.62 -18.24 -6.81
CA LYS A 189 21.84 -17.18 -7.43
C LYS A 189 21.41 -16.17 -6.37
N VAL A 190 21.49 -14.89 -6.71
CA VAL A 190 21.03 -13.76 -5.89
C VAL A 190 19.91 -13.05 -6.62
N ILE A 191 18.76 -12.91 -5.97
CA ILE A 191 17.60 -12.19 -6.53
C ILE A 191 17.25 -11.09 -5.54
N VAL A 192 17.36 -9.84 -5.97
CA VAL A 192 16.88 -8.70 -5.21
C VAL A 192 15.56 -8.21 -5.81
N VAL A 193 14.57 -8.00 -4.95
CA VAL A 193 13.30 -7.38 -5.35
C VAL A 193 13.35 -5.92 -4.93
N ASN A 194 13.17 -5.02 -5.90
CA ASN A 194 13.20 -3.60 -5.66
C ASN A 194 11.90 -3.10 -4.99
N THR A 195 11.84 -1.82 -4.64
CA THR A 195 10.73 -1.27 -3.87
C THR A 195 9.71 -0.52 -4.73
N ALA A 196 8.42 -0.71 -4.41
CA ALA A 196 7.29 0.02 -5.02
C ALA A 196 6.55 0.94 -4.01
N VAL A 197 7.18 1.27 -2.90
CA VAL A 197 6.55 2.07 -1.82
C VAL A 197 6.30 3.52 -2.25
N PRO A 198 5.21 4.17 -1.79
CA PRO A 198 4.93 5.58 -2.05
C PRO A 198 5.77 6.47 -1.11
N ARG A 199 7.09 6.41 -1.25
CA ARG A 199 8.04 7.14 -0.40
C ARG A 199 9.04 7.93 -1.26
N PRO A 200 9.55 9.07 -0.75
CA PRO A 200 10.43 9.95 -1.51
C PRO A 200 11.78 9.31 -1.89
N TRP A 201 12.19 8.25 -1.21
CA TRP A 201 13.44 7.54 -1.48
C TRP A 201 13.31 6.39 -2.50
N LYS A 202 12.11 6.06 -3.00
CA LYS A 202 11.85 4.91 -3.85
C LYS A 202 12.78 4.88 -5.08
N GLU A 203 12.79 5.95 -5.86
CA GLU A 203 13.56 6.02 -7.10
C GLU A 203 15.06 5.90 -6.81
N ALA A 204 15.58 6.71 -5.88
CA ALA A 204 16.98 6.67 -5.50
C ALA A 204 17.43 5.30 -4.97
N ASN A 205 16.58 4.61 -4.20
CA ASN A 205 16.86 3.26 -3.74
C ASN A 205 16.90 2.26 -4.90
N ASN A 206 15.95 2.35 -5.83
CA ASN A 206 15.85 1.43 -6.96
C ASN A 206 17.05 1.60 -7.91
N ASP A 207 17.44 2.85 -8.21
CA ASP A 207 18.62 3.15 -9.02
C ASP A 207 19.90 2.58 -8.38
N LEU A 208 20.04 2.76 -7.07
CA LEU A 208 21.19 2.27 -6.32
C LEU A 208 21.24 0.72 -6.27
N ILE A 209 20.10 0.07 -6.05
CA ILE A 209 19.98 -1.40 -6.08
C ILE A 209 20.38 -1.93 -7.47
N GLU A 210 19.89 -1.32 -8.54
CA GLU A 210 20.21 -1.71 -9.91
C GLU A 210 21.69 -1.53 -10.22
N GLU A 211 22.26 -0.39 -9.87
CA GLU A 211 23.68 -0.09 -10.07
C GLU A 211 24.57 -1.14 -9.36
N VAL A 212 24.28 -1.44 -8.10
CA VAL A 212 25.10 -2.40 -7.35
C VAL A 212 24.87 -3.83 -7.84
N ALA A 213 23.62 -4.25 -8.03
CA ALA A 213 23.31 -5.61 -8.45
C ALA A 213 23.97 -5.98 -9.78
N THR A 214 24.04 -5.06 -10.75
CA THR A 214 24.69 -5.30 -12.06
C THR A 214 26.19 -5.62 -11.94
N SER A 215 26.82 -5.28 -10.82
CA SER A 215 28.23 -5.59 -10.56
C SER A 215 28.47 -7.04 -10.09
N TYR A 216 27.41 -7.80 -9.79
CA TYR A 216 27.48 -9.18 -9.32
C TYR A 216 26.90 -10.14 -10.38
N PRO A 217 27.71 -10.99 -11.01
CA PRO A 217 27.30 -11.78 -12.18
C PRO A 217 26.25 -12.85 -11.88
N ASN A 218 26.11 -13.27 -10.61
CA ASN A 218 25.11 -14.22 -10.15
C ASN A 218 23.81 -13.54 -9.70
N SER A 219 23.70 -12.20 -9.81
CA SER A 219 22.51 -11.47 -9.38
C SER A 219 21.47 -11.28 -10.50
N ALA A 220 20.24 -11.07 -10.07
CA ALA A 220 19.12 -10.61 -10.91
C ALA A 220 18.22 -9.69 -10.09
N ILE A 221 17.50 -8.81 -10.77
CA ILE A 221 16.57 -7.88 -10.14
C ILE A 221 15.16 -8.20 -10.59
N ILE A 222 14.25 -8.33 -9.63
CA ILE A 222 12.81 -8.32 -9.89
C ILE A 222 12.35 -6.85 -9.75
N ARG A 223 11.89 -6.29 -10.86
CA ARG A 223 11.42 -4.91 -10.94
C ARG A 223 9.96 -4.81 -10.45
N TRP A 224 9.78 -4.99 -9.14
CA TRP A 224 8.44 -4.91 -8.53
C TRP A 224 7.78 -3.54 -8.75
N ASP A 225 8.57 -2.48 -8.78
CA ASP A 225 8.12 -1.12 -9.14
C ASP A 225 7.40 -1.06 -10.49
N LEU A 226 7.92 -1.78 -11.50
CA LEU A 226 7.33 -1.84 -12.83
C LEU A 226 6.19 -2.87 -12.91
N ILE A 227 6.35 -4.04 -12.29
CA ILE A 227 5.34 -5.10 -12.28
C ILE A 227 4.05 -4.62 -11.61
N SER A 228 4.17 -3.85 -10.54
CA SER A 228 3.04 -3.32 -9.80
C SER A 228 2.52 -1.98 -10.32
N GLN A 229 3.18 -1.39 -11.32
CA GLN A 229 2.78 -0.13 -11.89
C GLN A 229 1.39 -0.23 -12.55
N GLY A 230 0.48 0.66 -12.17
CA GLY A 230 -0.90 0.65 -12.66
C GLY A 230 -1.83 -0.37 -11.97
N HIS A 231 -1.34 -1.07 -10.94
CA HIS A 231 -2.07 -2.07 -10.17
C HIS A 231 -2.29 -1.67 -8.70
N PRO A 232 -3.05 -0.58 -8.42
CA PRO A 232 -3.34 -0.17 -7.04
C PRO A 232 -4.06 -1.27 -6.23
N GLU A 233 -4.77 -2.19 -6.91
CA GLU A 233 -5.44 -3.34 -6.32
C GLU A 233 -4.50 -4.40 -5.74
N TYR A 234 -3.19 -4.30 -5.99
CA TYR A 234 -2.19 -5.18 -5.37
C TYR A 234 -1.86 -4.77 -3.93
N PHE A 235 -2.16 -3.52 -3.57
CA PHE A 235 -1.71 -2.93 -2.31
C PHE A 235 -2.86 -2.70 -1.34
N ALA A 236 -2.55 -2.81 -0.05
CA ALA A 236 -3.38 -2.29 1.01
C ALA A 236 -3.46 -0.75 0.93
N PRO A 237 -4.37 -0.09 1.67
CA PRO A 237 -4.52 1.37 1.63
C PRO A 237 -3.27 2.18 1.96
N ASP A 238 -2.26 1.58 2.59
CA ASP A 238 -0.97 2.21 2.89
C ASP A 238 -0.03 2.29 1.67
N GLY A 239 -0.36 1.59 0.59
CA GLY A 239 0.42 1.53 -0.65
C GLY A 239 1.73 0.75 -0.53
N VAL A 240 1.90 -0.06 0.52
CA VAL A 240 3.12 -0.83 0.82
C VAL A 240 2.82 -2.32 0.93
N HIS A 241 1.91 -2.69 1.85
CA HIS A 241 1.58 -4.08 2.11
C HIS A 241 0.66 -4.65 1.04
N LEU A 242 0.87 -5.93 0.73
CA LEU A 242 0.16 -6.59 -0.36
C LEU A 242 -1.15 -7.21 0.14
N VAL A 243 -2.20 -7.09 -0.67
CA VAL A 243 -3.43 -7.85 -0.54
C VAL A 243 -3.31 -9.17 -1.33
N PRO A 244 -4.25 -10.13 -1.22
CA PRO A 244 -4.11 -11.44 -1.87
C PRO A 244 -3.80 -11.41 -3.38
N ALA A 245 -4.30 -10.42 -4.12
CA ALA A 245 -3.97 -10.24 -5.53
C ALA A 245 -2.50 -9.86 -5.73
N GLY A 246 -2.00 -8.91 -4.93
CA GLY A 246 -0.61 -8.49 -4.95
C GLY A 246 0.35 -9.58 -4.47
N VAL A 247 -0.04 -10.38 -3.45
CA VAL A 247 0.74 -11.54 -2.98
C VAL A 247 0.98 -12.53 -4.12
N ARG A 248 -0.08 -12.92 -4.84
CA ARG A 248 0.05 -13.84 -6.00
C ARG A 248 0.93 -13.26 -7.11
N ALA A 249 0.77 -11.97 -7.41
CA ALA A 249 1.58 -11.31 -8.44
C ALA A 249 3.06 -11.17 -8.05
N TYR A 250 3.35 -11.02 -6.75
CA TYR A 250 4.72 -10.89 -6.24
C TYR A 250 5.47 -12.22 -6.24
N VAL A 251 4.76 -13.36 -6.07
CA VAL A 251 5.33 -14.71 -5.99
C VAL A 251 5.41 -15.38 -7.37
N ALA A 252 4.57 -14.98 -8.34
CA ALA A 252 4.55 -15.51 -9.69
C ALA A 252 5.80 -15.17 -10.50
#